data_826af5cc1b4f5f0d92e7a31133ad775e
#
_entry.id   826af5cc1b4f5f0d92e7a31133ad775e
#
_cell.length_a   1.000
_cell.length_b   1.000
_cell.length_c   1.000
_cell.angle_alpha   90.00
_cell.angle_beta   90.00
_cell.angle_gamma   90.00
#
_symmetry.space_group_name_H-M   'P 1'
#
loop_
_entity.id
_entity.type
_entity.pdbx_description
1 polymer ?
#
loop_
_entity_poly.entity_id
_entity_poly.type
_entity_poly.pdbx_seq_one_letter_code
_entity_poly.pdbx_strand_id
1 'polypeptide(L)'
;MDNNISDGSALDRKEKIRELEADLEVAQWENTRLRLKIRRVNGASLVRDKKTGLWHYDVERTPFTGRAVEMYEDGSPQAEAHFLEGQKDGMERFWYPNGQLKEEGQWFNNRANGLMRTWSEEGKLSKAVRYKNGDLIEVLRQ
;
A
#
# COMPACT_ATOMS: atom_id res chain seq x y z
N MET A 1 21.38 31.51 42.94
CA MET A 1 20.65 32.05 41.80
C MET A 1 20.73 31.21 40.54
N ASP A 2 21.79 30.45 40.37
CA ASP A 2 22.02 29.74 39.11
C ASP A 2 21.48 28.30 39.08
N ASN A 3 21.01 27.80 40.23
CA ASN A 3 20.53 26.40 40.33
C ASN A 3 19.23 26.13 39.55
N ASN A 4 18.36 27.12 39.39
CA ASN A 4 17.09 26.97 38.66
C ASN A 4 17.30 26.84 37.14
N ILE A 5 18.35 27.46 36.59
CA ILE A 5 18.65 27.42 35.17
C ILE A 5 19.22 26.07 34.79
N SER A 6 20.05 25.48 35.65
CA SER A 6 20.65 24.15 35.40
C SER A 6 19.63 23.03 35.48
N ASP A 7 18.66 23.11 36.39
CA ASP A 7 17.58 22.12 36.53
C ASP A 7 16.60 22.16 35.34
N GLY A 8 16.22 23.35 34.88
CA GLY A 8 15.40 23.56 33.71
C GLY A 8 16.07 22.99 32.44
N SER A 9 17.36 23.24 32.28
CA SER A 9 18.14 22.73 31.14
C SER A 9 18.21 21.18 31.13
N ALA A 10 18.36 20.57 32.31
CA ALA A 10 18.39 19.11 32.42
C ALA A 10 17.03 18.49 32.09
N LEU A 11 15.92 19.08 32.52
CA LEU A 11 14.57 18.65 32.20
C LEU A 11 14.27 18.78 30.71
N ASP A 12 14.66 19.91 30.11
CA ASP A 12 14.51 20.10 28.65
C ASP A 12 15.28 19.07 27.84
N ARG A 13 16.46 18.67 28.27
CA ARG A 13 17.25 17.61 27.61
C ARG A 13 16.53 16.26 27.71
N LYS A 14 15.98 15.92 28.86
CA LYS A 14 15.23 14.69 29.06
C LYS A 14 14.00 14.64 28.18
N GLU A 15 13.27 15.73 28.08
CA GLU A 15 12.10 15.83 27.21
C GLU A 15 12.49 15.68 25.74
N LYS A 16 13.58 16.34 25.33
CA LYS A 16 14.09 16.25 23.97
C LYS A 16 14.52 14.82 23.61
N ILE A 17 15.16 14.11 24.53
CA ILE A 17 15.54 12.72 24.36
C ILE A 17 14.31 11.85 24.15
N ARG A 18 13.27 12.01 24.95
CA ARG A 18 12.00 11.26 24.80
C ARG A 18 11.33 11.51 23.45
N GLU A 19 11.31 12.76 23.00
CA GLU A 19 10.79 13.12 21.68
C GLU A 19 11.56 12.42 20.57
N LEU A 20 12.90 12.45 20.64
CA LEU A 20 13.76 11.83 19.65
C LEU A 20 13.64 10.30 19.65
N GLU A 21 13.48 9.70 20.82
CA GLU A 21 13.25 8.24 20.95
C GLU A 21 11.92 7.85 20.34
N ALA A 22 10.85 8.63 20.56
CA ALA A 22 9.54 8.39 19.97
C ALA A 22 9.59 8.55 18.45
N ASP A 23 10.26 9.59 17.94
CA ASP A 23 10.44 9.79 16.50
C ASP A 23 11.24 8.65 15.87
N LEU A 24 12.26 8.15 16.56
CA LEU A 24 13.05 7.01 16.10
C LEU A 24 12.22 5.74 16.02
N GLU A 25 11.37 5.46 17.01
CA GLU A 25 10.46 4.30 16.98
C GLU A 25 9.52 4.35 15.78
N VAL A 26 8.92 5.51 15.52
CA VAL A 26 8.04 5.71 14.35
C VAL A 26 8.81 5.48 13.06
N ALA A 27 9.99 6.07 12.92
CA ALA A 27 10.83 5.91 11.74
C ALA A 27 11.26 4.46 11.51
N GLN A 28 11.61 3.73 12.56
CA GLN A 28 11.97 2.32 12.50
C GLN A 28 10.79 1.46 12.08
N TRP A 29 9.61 1.73 12.62
CA TRP A 29 8.38 1.03 12.26
C TRP A 29 8.02 1.27 10.79
N GLU A 30 8.05 2.50 10.33
CA GLU A 30 7.81 2.86 8.92
C GLU A 30 8.82 2.19 7.99
N ASN A 31 10.09 2.16 8.38
CA ASN A 31 11.14 1.51 7.60
C ASN A 31 10.91 0.00 7.49
N THR A 32 10.51 -0.65 8.58
CA THR A 32 10.15 -2.06 8.59
C THR A 32 8.94 -2.32 7.68
N ARG A 33 7.93 -1.48 7.77
CA ARG A 33 6.73 -1.52 6.94
C ARG A 33 7.09 -1.43 5.45
N LEU A 34 7.97 -0.51 5.07
CA LEU A 34 8.43 -0.34 3.70
C LEU A 34 9.22 -1.56 3.20
N ARG A 35 10.08 -2.14 4.04
CA ARG A 35 10.83 -3.36 3.70
C ARG A 35 9.89 -4.53 3.43
N LEU A 36 8.84 -4.68 4.23
CA LEU A 36 7.84 -5.74 4.03
C LEU A 36 7.06 -5.52 2.74
N LYS A 37 6.79 -4.27 2.36
CA LYS A 37 6.11 -3.94 1.10
C LYS A 37 6.91 -4.28 -0.15
N ILE A 38 8.22 -4.43 -0.05
CA ILE A 38 9.03 -4.86 -1.22
C ILE A 38 9.07 -6.38 -1.41
N ARG A 39 8.56 -7.15 -0.45
CA ARG A 39 8.41 -8.60 -0.61
C ARG A 39 7.49 -8.86 -1.81
N ARG A 40 8.00 -9.60 -2.78
CA ARG A 40 7.26 -9.94 -4.00
C ARG A 40 6.86 -11.42 -3.98
N VAL A 41 5.58 -11.68 -4.22
CA VAL A 41 5.05 -13.05 -4.27
C VAL A 41 4.19 -13.25 -5.52
N ASN A 42 3.94 -14.51 -5.86
CA ASN A 42 2.96 -14.86 -6.89
C ASN A 42 1.55 -14.58 -6.37
N GLY A 43 0.81 -13.71 -7.05
CA GLY A 43 -0.55 -13.35 -6.66
C GLY A 43 -1.53 -14.51 -6.64
N ALA A 44 -1.29 -15.55 -7.46
CA ALA A 44 -2.11 -16.75 -7.49
C ALA A 44 -2.07 -17.53 -6.16
N SER A 45 -1.06 -17.31 -5.34
CA SER A 45 -0.91 -17.95 -4.03
C SER A 45 -1.53 -17.16 -2.88
N LEU A 46 -2.14 -16.02 -3.15
CA LEU A 46 -2.86 -15.26 -2.11
C LEU A 46 -4.22 -15.88 -1.81
N VAL A 47 -4.52 -16.01 -0.55
CA VAL A 47 -5.78 -16.56 -0.04
C VAL A 47 -6.45 -15.53 0.86
N ARG A 48 -7.73 -15.27 0.61
CA ARG A 48 -8.51 -14.36 1.45
C ARG A 48 -9.20 -15.13 2.56
N ASP A 49 -8.98 -14.72 3.80
CA ASP A 49 -9.69 -15.24 4.95
C ASP A 49 -11.13 -14.72 4.91
N LYS A 50 -12.11 -15.63 4.91
CA LYS A 50 -13.54 -15.26 4.82
C LYS A 50 -14.05 -14.58 6.09
N LYS A 51 -13.44 -14.85 7.25
CA LYS A 51 -13.86 -14.26 8.54
C LYS A 51 -13.36 -12.85 8.72
N THR A 52 -12.08 -12.61 8.41
CA THR A 52 -11.43 -11.32 8.61
C THR A 52 -11.46 -10.44 7.37
N GLY A 53 -11.60 -11.05 6.17
CA GLY A 53 -11.47 -10.37 4.89
C GLY A 53 -10.04 -10.06 4.51
N LEU A 54 -9.06 -10.48 5.32
CA LEU A 54 -7.65 -10.21 5.09
C LEU A 54 -7.01 -11.23 4.14
N TRP A 55 -6.05 -10.77 3.35
CA TRP A 55 -5.29 -11.61 2.44
C TRP A 55 -4.04 -12.15 3.12
N HIS A 56 -3.77 -13.43 2.90
CA HIS A 56 -2.60 -14.16 3.39
C HIS A 56 -1.88 -14.81 2.23
N TYR A 57 -0.56 -14.92 2.34
CA TYR A 57 0.21 -15.66 1.35
C TYR A 57 0.23 -17.13 1.72
N ASP A 58 -0.32 -17.96 0.82
CA ASP A 58 -0.37 -19.42 0.97
C ASP A 58 -0.96 -19.81 2.34
N VAL A 59 -0.23 -20.56 3.15
CA VAL A 59 -0.65 -21.03 4.47
C VAL A 59 -0.14 -20.17 5.63
N GLU A 60 0.46 -19.03 5.34
CA GLU A 60 0.98 -18.14 6.38
C GLU A 60 -0.14 -17.59 7.25
N ARG A 61 0.05 -17.62 8.55
CA ARG A 61 -0.93 -17.12 9.52
C ARG A 61 -0.97 -15.60 9.60
N THR A 62 0.17 -14.96 9.36
CA THR A 62 0.29 -13.50 9.36
C THR A 62 -0.33 -12.93 8.08
N PRO A 63 -1.17 -11.90 8.16
CA PRO A 63 -1.67 -11.22 6.97
C PRO A 63 -0.54 -10.72 6.08
N PHE A 64 -0.74 -10.79 4.77
CA PHE A 64 0.30 -10.49 3.80
C PHE A 64 0.59 -8.99 3.71
N THR A 65 1.87 -8.65 3.74
CA THR A 65 2.39 -7.32 3.40
C THR A 65 3.42 -7.49 2.29
N GLY A 66 3.21 -6.81 1.17
CA GLY A 66 4.12 -6.89 0.04
C GLY A 66 3.44 -6.61 -1.28
N ARG A 67 4.10 -7.03 -2.35
CA ARG A 67 3.64 -6.90 -3.72
C ARG A 67 3.31 -8.27 -4.29
N ALA A 68 2.10 -8.44 -4.78
CA ALA A 68 1.66 -9.64 -5.47
C ALA A 68 1.68 -9.40 -6.98
N VAL A 69 2.27 -10.31 -7.73
CA VAL A 69 2.41 -10.19 -9.18
C VAL A 69 1.97 -11.48 -9.85
N GLU A 70 1.14 -11.37 -10.87
CA GLU A 70 0.79 -12.48 -11.75
C GLU A 70 1.36 -12.19 -13.13
N MET A 71 1.85 -13.23 -13.80
CA MET A 71 2.45 -13.15 -15.12
C MET A 71 1.63 -13.94 -16.12
N TYR A 72 1.62 -13.49 -17.38
CA TYR A 72 1.19 -14.32 -18.50
C TYR A 72 2.23 -15.44 -18.73
N GLU A 73 1.87 -16.43 -19.52
CA GLU A 73 2.77 -17.57 -19.82
C GLU A 73 4.09 -17.13 -20.45
N ASP A 74 4.09 -16.04 -21.21
CA ASP A 74 5.31 -15.49 -21.84
C ASP A 74 6.20 -14.71 -20.87
N GLY A 75 5.82 -14.60 -19.60
CA GLY A 75 6.58 -13.86 -18.57
C GLY A 75 6.28 -12.37 -18.50
N SER A 76 5.38 -11.85 -19.36
CA SER A 76 4.95 -10.47 -19.28
C SER A 76 3.97 -10.27 -18.10
N PRO A 77 3.92 -9.06 -17.50
CA PRO A 77 3.03 -8.83 -16.35
C PRO A 77 1.57 -8.86 -16.76
N GLN A 78 0.75 -9.52 -15.95
CA GLN A 78 -0.70 -9.59 -16.09
C GLN A 78 -1.41 -8.75 -15.03
N ALA A 79 -0.96 -8.84 -13.78
CA ALA A 79 -1.55 -8.13 -12.66
C ALA A 79 -0.51 -7.83 -11.59
N GLU A 80 -0.70 -6.72 -10.91
CA GLU A 80 0.13 -6.31 -9.79
C GLU A 80 -0.74 -5.61 -8.75
N ALA A 81 -0.58 -5.97 -7.48
CA ALA A 81 -1.27 -5.31 -6.38
C ALA A 81 -0.34 -5.21 -5.17
N HIS A 82 -0.57 -4.18 -4.37
CA HIS A 82 0.17 -3.93 -3.14
C HIS A 82 -0.72 -4.17 -1.93
N PHE A 83 -0.16 -4.78 -0.90
CA PHE A 83 -0.87 -5.12 0.32
C PHE A 83 -0.11 -4.64 1.55
N LEU A 84 -0.85 -4.23 2.54
CA LEU A 84 -0.34 -3.91 3.87
C LEU A 84 -1.23 -4.61 4.90
N GLU A 85 -0.62 -5.51 5.67
CA GLU A 85 -1.32 -6.25 6.73
C GLU A 85 -2.61 -6.91 6.24
N GLY A 86 -2.56 -7.50 5.04
CA GLY A 86 -3.67 -8.23 4.43
C GLY A 86 -4.71 -7.36 3.72
N GLN A 87 -4.52 -6.05 3.65
CA GLN A 87 -5.42 -5.13 2.97
C GLN A 87 -4.75 -4.52 1.75
N LYS A 88 -5.50 -4.31 0.68
CA LYS A 88 -4.99 -3.59 -0.49
C LYS A 88 -4.60 -2.17 -0.08
N ASP A 89 -3.37 -1.78 -0.40
CA ASP A 89 -2.80 -0.49 -0.04
C ASP A 89 -1.77 -0.08 -1.08
N GLY A 90 -2.10 0.91 -1.88
CA GLY A 90 -1.27 1.38 -2.97
C GLY A 90 -1.88 1.11 -4.34
N MET A 91 -1.04 1.01 -5.34
CA MET A 91 -1.47 0.84 -6.72
C MET A 91 -1.81 -0.61 -7.04
N GLU A 92 -2.87 -0.79 -7.81
CA GLU A 92 -3.23 -2.06 -8.46
C GLU A 92 -3.26 -1.81 -9.96
N ARG A 93 -2.61 -2.71 -10.72
CA ARG A 93 -2.53 -2.61 -12.18
C ARG A 93 -2.81 -3.93 -12.84
N PHE A 94 -3.47 -3.85 -13.98
CA PHE A 94 -3.72 -4.98 -14.87
C PHE A 94 -3.27 -4.60 -16.28
N TRP A 95 -2.72 -5.57 -17.01
CA TRP A 95 -2.24 -5.38 -18.36
C TRP A 95 -2.93 -6.33 -19.32
N TYR A 96 -3.04 -5.92 -20.58
CA TYR A 96 -3.42 -6.81 -21.68
C TYR A 96 -2.23 -7.68 -22.09
N PRO A 97 -2.48 -8.83 -22.78
CA PRO A 97 -1.40 -9.66 -23.29
C PRO A 97 -0.43 -8.93 -24.23
N ASN A 98 -0.88 -7.87 -24.89
CA ASN A 98 -0.03 -7.05 -25.78
C ASN A 98 0.89 -6.08 -25.01
N GLY A 99 0.86 -6.07 -23.68
CA GLY A 99 1.70 -5.21 -22.84
C GLY A 99 1.09 -3.85 -22.52
N GLN A 100 -0.05 -3.49 -23.12
CA GLN A 100 -0.73 -2.24 -22.82
C GLN A 100 -1.38 -2.30 -21.44
N LEU A 101 -1.35 -1.20 -20.71
CA LEU A 101 -2.04 -1.07 -19.44
C LEU A 101 -3.55 -1.13 -19.67
N LYS A 102 -4.23 -2.01 -18.92
CA LYS A 102 -5.67 -2.23 -19.02
C LYS A 102 -6.43 -1.45 -17.94
N GLU A 103 -6.00 -1.57 -16.72
CA GLU A 103 -6.61 -0.93 -15.55
C GLU A 103 -5.57 -0.49 -14.55
N GLU A 104 -5.82 0.62 -13.90
CA GLU A 104 -4.99 1.12 -12.82
C GLU A 104 -5.88 1.74 -11.75
N GLY A 105 -5.63 1.41 -10.50
CA GLY A 105 -6.41 1.95 -9.39
C GLY A 105 -5.57 2.16 -8.15
N GLN A 106 -6.05 3.04 -7.28
CA GLN A 106 -5.43 3.32 -5.99
C GLN A 106 -6.31 2.78 -4.87
N TRP A 107 -5.67 2.16 -3.90
CA TRP A 107 -6.33 1.52 -2.77
C TRP A 107 -5.74 2.00 -1.45
N PHE A 108 -6.59 2.10 -0.46
CA PHE A 108 -6.20 2.42 0.91
C PHE A 108 -7.14 1.68 1.87
N ASN A 109 -6.58 0.95 2.81
CA ASN A 109 -7.34 0.14 3.77
C ASN A 109 -8.41 -0.73 3.08
N ASN A 110 -8.01 -1.40 1.98
CA ASN A 110 -8.86 -2.31 1.22
C ASN A 110 -10.06 -1.64 0.53
N ARG A 111 -10.04 -0.31 0.40
CA ARG A 111 -11.07 0.48 -0.27
C ARG A 111 -10.46 1.28 -1.41
N ALA A 112 -11.21 1.40 -2.50
CA ALA A 112 -10.81 2.26 -3.59
C ALA A 112 -10.68 3.71 -3.08
N ASN A 113 -9.54 4.33 -3.33
CA ASN A 113 -9.25 5.68 -2.83
C ASN A 113 -8.31 6.40 -3.78
N GLY A 114 -8.85 7.25 -4.62
CA GLY A 114 -8.13 7.96 -5.66
C GLY A 114 -8.65 7.64 -7.05
N LEU A 115 -7.79 7.79 -8.03
CA LEU A 115 -8.13 7.66 -9.43
C LEU A 115 -8.14 6.19 -9.86
N MET A 116 -9.22 5.80 -10.56
CA MET A 116 -9.36 4.51 -11.22
C MET A 116 -9.49 4.77 -12.73
N ARG A 117 -8.64 4.14 -13.53
CA ARG A 117 -8.61 4.32 -14.98
C ARG A 117 -8.65 3.00 -15.71
N THR A 118 -9.30 3.00 -16.86
CA THR A 118 -9.37 1.84 -17.75
C THR A 118 -9.06 2.28 -19.18
N TRP A 119 -8.27 1.48 -19.87
CA TRP A 119 -7.86 1.73 -21.26
C TRP A 119 -8.28 0.58 -22.16
N SER A 120 -8.44 0.86 -23.46
CA SER A 120 -8.64 -0.17 -24.47
C SER A 120 -7.32 -0.86 -24.81
N GLU A 121 -7.38 -1.98 -25.55
CA GLU A 121 -6.18 -2.69 -26.04
C GLU A 121 -5.30 -1.83 -26.92
N GLU A 122 -5.86 -0.81 -27.56
CA GLU A 122 -5.13 0.16 -28.40
C GLU A 122 -4.51 1.31 -27.59
N GLY A 123 -4.71 1.30 -26.26
CA GLY A 123 -4.13 2.31 -25.37
C GLY A 123 -4.97 3.58 -25.21
N LYS A 124 -6.24 3.56 -25.64
CA LYS A 124 -7.14 4.71 -25.47
C LYS A 124 -7.82 4.65 -24.11
N LEU A 125 -7.81 5.78 -23.40
CA LEU A 125 -8.52 5.90 -22.14
C LEU A 125 -10.03 5.80 -22.38
N SER A 126 -10.66 4.77 -21.81
CA SER A 126 -12.11 4.52 -21.94
C SER A 126 -12.90 4.96 -20.71
N LYS A 127 -12.29 4.90 -19.52
CA LYS A 127 -12.95 5.26 -18.27
C LYS A 127 -11.96 5.87 -17.28
N ALA A 128 -12.40 6.92 -16.59
CA ALA A 128 -11.67 7.50 -15.48
C ALA A 128 -12.66 7.98 -14.44
N VAL A 129 -12.52 7.46 -13.22
CA VAL A 129 -13.39 7.80 -12.10
C VAL A 129 -12.56 8.01 -10.85
N ARG A 130 -13.06 8.78 -9.91
CA ARG A 130 -12.40 9.03 -8.64
C ARG A 130 -13.22 8.52 -7.48
N TYR A 131 -12.54 7.83 -6.58
CA TYR A 131 -13.11 7.29 -5.35
C TYR A 131 -12.50 7.95 -4.13
N LYS A 132 -13.26 7.99 -3.05
CA LYS A 132 -12.78 8.35 -1.72
C LYS A 132 -13.37 7.37 -0.72
N ASN A 133 -12.48 6.62 -0.04
CA ASN A 133 -12.86 5.62 0.95
C ASN A 133 -13.94 4.64 0.47
N GLY A 134 -13.84 4.21 -0.80
CA GLY A 134 -14.78 3.28 -1.41
C GLY A 134 -15.98 3.93 -2.10
N ASP A 135 -16.23 5.21 -1.90
CA ASP A 135 -17.34 5.93 -2.52
C ASP A 135 -16.92 6.61 -3.83
N LEU A 136 -17.74 6.44 -4.87
CA LEU A 136 -17.55 7.13 -6.13
C LEU A 136 -17.89 8.61 -5.94
N ILE A 137 -16.92 9.50 -6.18
CA ILE A 137 -17.10 10.95 -5.99
C ILE A 137 -17.10 11.74 -7.29
N GLU A 138 -16.50 11.20 -8.35
CA GLU A 138 -16.40 11.93 -9.62
C GLU A 138 -16.24 10.98 -10.80
N VAL A 139 -16.94 11.27 -11.89
CA VAL A 139 -16.74 10.59 -13.18
C VAL A 139 -16.07 11.57 -14.12
N LEU A 140 -14.81 11.28 -14.46
CA LEU A 140 -14.00 12.14 -15.34
C LEU A 140 -14.14 11.76 -16.82
N ARG A 141 -14.36 10.46 -17.08
CA ARG A 141 -14.56 9.91 -18.42
C ARG A 141 -15.30 8.57 -18.37
N GLN A 142 -16.18 8.42 -19.28
CA GLN A 142 -16.91 7.18 -19.56
C GLN A 142 -16.64 6.68 -20.94
#